data_0058ac2dd9a264c63e684e990a036f93
#
_entry.id   0058ac2dd9a264c63e684e990a036f93
#
_cell.length_a   1.000
_cell.length_b   1.000
_cell.length_c   1.000
_cell.angle_alpha   90.00
_cell.angle_beta   90.00
_cell.angle_gamma   90.00
#
_symmetry.space_group_name_H-M   'P 1'
#
loop_
_entity.id
_entity.type
_entity.pdbx_description
1 polymer ?
#
loop_
_entity_poly.entity_id
_entity_poly.type
_entity_poly.pdbx_seq_one_letter_code
_entity_poly.pdbx_strand_id
1 'polypeptide(L)' 'MIILDPNDGGLVFETSDANQAWDGIDKRNGQMADANKAYVWKVMLSQPRFGEKSEYMGTIVRM' A
#
# COMPACT_ATOMS: atom_id res chain seq x y z
N MET A 1 -2.90 -5.61 2.54
CA MET A 1 -2.04 -4.62 1.82
C MET A 1 -2.13 -3.28 2.49
N ILE A 2 -1.03 -2.60 2.63
CA ILE A 2 -0.98 -1.21 3.08
C ILE A 2 -0.25 -0.37 2.05
N ILE A 3 -0.59 0.92 2.00
CA ILE A 3 0.10 1.90 1.17
C ILE A 3 0.56 3.03 2.07
N LEU A 4 1.84 3.37 1.97
CA LEU A 4 2.49 4.35 2.83
C LEU A 4 3.00 5.52 2.03
N ASP A 5 3.01 6.69 2.65
CA ASP A 5 3.67 7.88 2.11
C ASP A 5 5.16 7.81 2.45
N PRO A 6 6.06 7.76 1.45
CA PRO A 6 7.49 7.62 1.74
C PRO A 6 8.11 8.84 2.42
N ASN A 7 7.46 10.00 2.38
CA ASN A 7 8.00 11.21 2.99
C ASN A 7 7.90 11.20 4.51
N ASP A 8 6.80 10.67 5.05
CA ASP A 8 6.57 10.68 6.49
C ASP A 8 6.28 9.30 7.07
N GLY A 9 6.21 8.28 6.21
CA GLY A 9 5.87 6.93 6.63
C GLY A 9 4.41 6.76 7.03
N GLY A 10 3.55 7.74 6.75
CA GLY A 10 2.15 7.71 7.13
C GLY A 10 1.33 6.72 6.31
N LEU A 11 0.34 6.12 6.96
CA LEU A 11 -0.55 5.16 6.32
C LEU A 11 -1.57 5.88 5.43
N VAL A 12 -1.49 5.61 4.13
CA VAL A 12 -2.38 6.23 3.13
C VAL A 12 -3.61 5.35 2.90
N PHE A 13 -3.43 4.05 2.86
CA PHE A 13 -4.50 3.09 2.59
C PHE A 13 -4.19 1.76 3.23
N GLU A 14 -5.24 1.05 3.67
CA GLU A 14 -5.10 -0.26 4.28
C GLU A 14 -6.29 -1.14 3.90
N THR A 15 -6.03 -2.39 3.59
CA THR A 15 -7.08 -3.39 3.38
C THR A 15 -6.57 -4.77 3.76
N SER A 16 -7.45 -5.59 4.30
CA SER A 16 -7.19 -7.01 4.52
C SER A 16 -7.67 -7.87 3.36
N ASP A 17 -8.36 -7.29 2.41
CA ASP A 17 -8.88 -8.01 1.24
C ASP A 17 -7.86 -7.96 0.10
N ALA A 18 -7.29 -9.12 -0.25
CA ALA A 18 -6.28 -9.22 -1.29
C ALA A 18 -6.81 -8.84 -2.68
N ASN A 19 -8.12 -8.87 -2.87
CA ASN A 19 -8.75 -8.52 -4.14
C ASN A 19 -9.15 -7.06 -4.23
N GLN A 20 -9.01 -6.31 -3.14
CA GLN A 20 -9.37 -4.90 -3.14
C GLN A 20 -8.22 -4.05 -3.66
N ALA A 21 -8.47 -3.29 -4.72
CA ALA A 21 -7.50 -2.35 -5.26
C ALA A 21 -7.60 -1.02 -4.54
N TRP A 22 -6.47 -0.29 -4.50
CA TRP A 22 -6.46 1.07 -3.97
C TRP A 22 -7.24 2.00 -4.88
N ASP A 23 -8.13 2.79 -4.30
CA ASP A 23 -8.98 3.71 -5.05
C ASP A 23 -8.34 5.09 -5.28
N GLY A 24 -7.11 5.26 -4.84
CA GLY A 24 -6.42 6.55 -4.99
C GLY A 24 -6.71 7.55 -3.88
N ILE A 25 -7.49 7.18 -2.89
CA ILE A 25 -7.86 8.08 -1.79
C ILE A 25 -6.89 7.92 -0.63
N ASP A 26 -6.38 9.05 -0.13
CA ASP A 26 -5.58 9.08 1.10
C ASP A 26 -6.55 9.06 2.28
N LYS A 27 -6.56 7.98 3.04
CA LYS A 27 -7.51 7.83 4.15
C LYS A 27 -7.27 8.82 5.30
N ARG A 28 -6.10 9.45 5.35
CA ARG A 28 -5.78 10.41 6.41
C ARG A 28 -6.61 11.69 6.31
N ASN A 29 -6.99 12.07 5.08
CA ASN A 29 -7.74 13.30 4.86
C ASN A 29 -8.99 13.10 3.99
N GLY A 30 -9.23 11.88 3.50
CA GLY A 30 -10.38 11.57 2.66
C GLY A 30 -10.32 12.16 1.27
N GLN A 31 -9.17 12.69 0.86
CA GLN A 31 -8.99 13.31 -0.44
C GLN A 31 -8.14 12.42 -1.34
N MET A 32 -8.14 12.70 -2.63
CA MET A 32 -7.31 11.96 -3.57
C MET A 32 -5.84 12.18 -3.26
N ALA A 33 -5.07 11.08 -3.32
CA ALA A 33 -3.62 11.16 -3.17
C ALA A 33 -3.01 11.96 -4.32
N ASP A 34 -1.80 12.51 -4.09
CA ASP A 34 -1.12 13.32 -5.10
C ASP A 34 -0.82 12.50 -6.35
N ALA A 35 -1.13 13.08 -7.51
CA ALA A 35 -0.76 12.48 -8.79
C ALA A 35 0.75 12.58 -9.01
N ASN A 36 1.31 11.63 -9.75
CA ASN A 36 2.74 11.59 -10.10
C ASN A 36 3.68 11.48 -8.89
N LYS A 37 3.14 11.11 -7.72
CA LYS A 37 3.93 10.85 -6.53
C LYS A 37 4.04 9.34 -6.34
N ALA A 38 5.24 8.86 -6.03
CA ALA A 38 5.46 7.45 -5.73
C ALA A 38 5.06 7.16 -4.28
N TYR A 39 4.29 6.10 -4.11
CA TYR A 39 3.91 5.58 -2.79
C TYR A 39 4.48 4.19 -2.63
N VAL A 40 4.65 3.75 -1.40
CA VAL A 40 5.15 2.41 -1.09
C VAL A 40 3.97 1.52 -0.74
N TRP A 41 3.86 0.37 -1.44
CA TRP A 41 2.88 -0.65 -1.05
C TRP A 41 3.59 -1.79 -0.37
N LYS A 42 2.88 -2.45 0.55
CA LYS A 42 3.40 -3.55 1.32
C LYS A 42 2.32 -4.60 1.51
N VAL A 43 2.65 -5.85 1.19
CA VAL A 43 1.75 -6.98 1.35
C VAL A 43 2.42 -8.02 2.23
N MET A 44 1.70 -8.50 3.24
CA MET A 44 2.17 -9.56 4.11
C MET A 44 1.29 -10.79 3.92
N LEU A 45 1.93 -11.96 3.79
CA LEU A 45 1.24 -13.24 3.70
C LEU A 45 1.08 -13.79 5.13
N SER A 46 -0.13 -14.19 5.47
CA SER A 46 -0.41 -14.73 6.82
C SER A 46 0.16 -16.12 7.04
N GLN A 47 0.35 -16.90 5.97
CA GLN A 47 0.85 -18.27 6.04
C GLN A 47 1.84 -18.53 4.91
N PRO A 48 3.08 -18.00 5.03
CA PRO A 48 4.08 -18.23 3.99
C PRO A 48 4.52 -19.69 3.99
N ARG A 49 4.80 -20.23 2.82
CA ARG A 49 5.39 -21.55 2.68
C ARG A 49 6.85 -21.50 3.11
N PHE A 50 7.37 -22.67 3.51
CA PHE A 50 8.77 -22.78 3.89
C PHE A 50 9.67 -22.31 2.74
N GLY A 51 10.60 -21.40 3.06
CA GLY A 51 11.53 -20.86 2.08
C GLY A 51 10.99 -19.67 1.29
N GLU A 52 9.72 -19.32 1.46
CA GLU A 52 9.13 -18.16 0.79
C GLU A 52 9.16 -16.92 1.68
N LYS A 53 9.22 -15.74 1.03
CA LYS A 53 9.08 -14.50 1.76
C LYS A 53 7.63 -14.33 2.22
N SER A 54 7.46 -13.84 3.44
CA SER A 54 6.14 -13.53 3.99
C SER A 54 5.72 -12.09 3.74
N GLU A 55 6.60 -11.29 3.19
CA GLU A 55 6.36 -9.86 2.99
C GLU A 55 6.86 -9.44 1.62
N TYR A 56 6.04 -8.66 0.91
CA TYR A 56 6.37 -8.09 -0.39
C TYR A 56 6.14 -6.59 -0.34
N MET A 57 7.01 -5.83 -1.02
CA MET A 57 6.87 -4.38 -1.08
C MET A 57 7.33 -3.87 -2.44
N GLY A 58 6.82 -2.71 -2.81
CA GLY A 58 7.17 -2.07 -4.07
C GLY A 58 6.67 -0.64 -4.09
N THR A 59 6.71 -0.03 -5.26
CA THR A 59 6.22 1.33 -5.44
C THR A 59 5.03 1.36 -6.37
N ILE A 60 4.14 2.32 -6.13
CA ILE A 60 2.98 2.56 -6.99
C ILE A 60 2.88 4.07 -7.21
N VAL A 61 2.60 4.45 -8.44
CA VAL A 61 2.42 5.86 -8.81
C VAL A 61 0.97 6.05 -9.23
N ARG A 62 0.29 7.01 -8.59
CA ARG A 62 -1.06 7.37 -8.97
C ARG A 62 -0.98 8.35 -10.16
N MET A 63 -1.69 8.03 -11.21
CA MET A 63 -1.75 8.88 -12.39
C MET A 63 -3.13 9.49 -12.57
#